data_e4a6f87014d1a898ac1feddde325dbad
#
_entry.id   e4a6f87014d1a898ac1feddde325dbad
#
_cell.length_a   1.000
_cell.length_b   1.000
_cell.length_c   1.000
_cell.angle_alpha   90.00
_cell.angle_beta   90.00
_cell.angle_gamma   90.00
#
_symmetry.space_group_name_H-M   'P 1'
#
loop_
_entity.id
_entity.type
_entity.pdbx_description
1 polymer ?
#
loop_
_entity_poly.entity_id
_entity_poly.type
_entity_poly.pdbx_seq_one_letter_code
_entity_poly.pdbx_strand_id
1 'polypeptide(L)'
;MTPSRRTFLKSLSTASALAATGGIQTVLGGQAPAYIPNLKKISPNDKIRIATIGMGIQGNYDTQAALRNPDVELVAVADLYDGRLAHAKTAYGKDKDLFATRDFREVLARPDVDAVLVVTPDHWHDHITIAALKAGKHVYCEKPMVQHLNEGQAVINAWKKSGKTMQVGSQRISSASFQEAKRMVAAGDIGQINYIESNNDRFNAIGAWNYSVPPDASLTTLDWDRFLGDAPKRAFDAKRFFRWRNYKDYGTGVAGDLFIHLITGVHFVTNSMGPTRIFSSGNLAYWKDGRDVPDVMTSIMDYPKTAEHEAFQMVLRVNFANAGKISNVTRIIGNEGQIEFSEDNLILTKKKLPLAPGYNGYDSFFTFTPEVQQEFKKQYDAQYPPESRVAEPAKEIKFTSPKDDDAHAKHFADFFKNVREGSQGTIEDPVFGFRAAAPVLACNESYFEQKVVHWDPVTMTKKAPVVAATGAKKVVKKV
;
A
#
# COMPACT_ATOMS: atom_id res chain seq x y z
N MET A 1 22.04 40.33 -24.33
CA MET A 1 20.65 40.73 -24.58
C MET A 1 19.75 39.56 -24.23
N THR A 2 19.06 39.65 -23.13
CA THR A 2 18.10 38.64 -22.66
C THR A 2 16.80 38.76 -23.45
N PRO A 3 16.26 37.69 -24.02
CA PRO A 3 15.00 37.75 -24.78
C PRO A 3 13.81 38.10 -23.86
N SER A 4 12.92 38.95 -24.33
CA SER A 4 11.76 39.42 -23.57
C SER A 4 10.72 38.32 -23.37
N ARG A 5 9.89 38.43 -22.31
CA ARG A 5 8.78 37.52 -21.99
C ARG A 5 7.83 37.24 -23.17
N ARG A 6 7.70 38.17 -24.08
CA ARG A 6 6.87 38.03 -25.29
C ARG A 6 7.45 37.06 -26.33
N THR A 7 8.78 36.97 -26.42
CA THR A 7 9.48 36.04 -27.33
C THR A 7 9.42 34.60 -26.79
N PHE A 8 9.47 34.43 -25.47
CA PHE A 8 9.33 33.14 -24.81
C PHE A 8 7.93 32.53 -24.97
N LEU A 9 6.86 33.34 -24.86
CA LEU A 9 5.48 32.87 -25.04
C LEU A 9 5.14 32.55 -26.50
N LYS A 10 5.80 33.19 -27.47
CA LYS A 10 5.62 32.84 -28.90
C LYS A 10 6.33 31.54 -29.28
N SER A 11 7.41 31.16 -28.62
CA SER A 11 8.07 29.88 -28.87
C SER A 11 7.35 28.67 -28.26
N LEU A 12 6.52 28.88 -27.22
CA LEU A 12 5.66 27.81 -26.67
C LEU A 12 4.43 27.51 -27.53
N SER A 13 3.92 28.50 -28.28
CA SER A 13 2.74 28.29 -29.16
C SER A 13 3.07 27.60 -30.48
N THR A 14 4.35 27.60 -30.90
CA THR A 14 4.79 26.90 -32.13
C THR A 14 5.23 25.46 -31.89
N ALA A 15 5.56 25.07 -30.65
CA ALA A 15 5.89 23.69 -30.31
C ALA A 15 4.64 22.77 -30.18
N SER A 16 3.45 23.36 -30.01
CA SER A 16 2.20 22.59 -29.87
C SER A 16 1.53 22.24 -31.23
N ALA A 17 2.01 22.79 -32.34
CA ALA A 17 1.41 22.58 -33.68
C ALA A 17 2.13 21.52 -34.53
N LEU A 18 3.27 20.97 -34.12
CA LEU A 18 4.03 19.96 -34.87
C LEU A 18 3.93 18.53 -34.32
N ALA A 19 3.08 18.29 -33.31
CA ALA A 19 2.84 16.94 -32.76
C ALA A 19 1.63 16.22 -33.37
N ALA A 20 1.05 16.71 -34.46
CA ALA A 20 -0.20 16.18 -35.02
C ALA A 20 -0.03 15.26 -36.28
N THR A 21 1.20 14.95 -36.70
CA THR A 21 1.38 13.99 -37.80
C THR A 21 2.64 13.15 -37.59
N GLY A 22 2.47 11.95 -37.12
CA GLY A 22 3.55 10.97 -37.05
C GLY A 22 3.43 10.05 -35.83
N GLY A 23 2.79 8.90 -36.04
CA GLY A 23 2.49 7.96 -34.96
C GLY A 23 3.72 7.41 -34.27
N ILE A 24 3.76 7.60 -32.96
CA ILE A 24 4.33 6.66 -31.99
C ILE A 24 3.26 6.49 -30.92
N GLN A 25 2.51 5.41 -30.99
CA GLN A 25 1.67 4.95 -29.89
C GLN A 25 2.60 4.43 -28.80
N THR A 26 2.99 5.30 -27.87
CA THR A 26 3.39 4.84 -26.54
C THR A 26 2.11 4.42 -25.82
N VAL A 27 1.97 3.11 -25.63
CA VAL A 27 0.92 2.52 -24.78
C VAL A 27 1.28 2.85 -23.32
N LEU A 28 1.04 4.09 -22.93
CA LEU A 28 0.77 4.41 -21.54
C LEU A 28 -0.67 3.97 -21.29
N GLY A 29 -0.85 2.90 -20.51
CA GLY A 29 -2.15 2.33 -20.15
C GLY A 29 -2.96 3.23 -19.22
N GLY A 30 -3.28 4.43 -19.67
CA GLY A 30 -4.29 5.30 -19.12
C GLY A 30 -5.38 5.46 -20.18
N GLN A 31 -6.49 4.74 -20.02
CA GLN A 31 -7.69 5.06 -20.78
C GLN A 31 -8.05 6.52 -20.50
N ALA A 32 -8.32 7.29 -21.57
CA ALA A 32 -8.88 8.64 -21.45
C ALA A 32 -10.08 8.59 -20.46
N PRO A 33 -10.22 9.55 -19.55
CA PRO A 33 -11.32 9.55 -18.61
C PRO A 33 -12.63 9.53 -19.39
N ALA A 34 -13.47 8.54 -19.10
CA ALA A 34 -14.83 8.50 -19.62
C ALA A 34 -15.53 9.81 -19.21
N TYR A 35 -16.37 10.34 -20.10
CA TYR A 35 -17.20 11.51 -19.88
C TYR A 35 -17.78 11.52 -18.46
N ILE A 36 -17.30 12.45 -17.63
CA ILE A 36 -17.81 12.67 -16.27
C ILE A 36 -19.01 13.61 -16.40
N PRO A 37 -20.25 13.14 -16.11
CA PRO A 37 -21.39 14.03 -16.11
C PRO A 37 -21.17 15.14 -15.07
N ASN A 38 -21.56 16.38 -15.43
CA ASN A 38 -21.45 17.62 -14.67
C ASN A 38 -21.47 17.43 -13.13
N LEU A 39 -20.32 17.13 -12.56
CA LEU A 39 -20.16 17.08 -11.11
C LEU A 39 -20.29 18.52 -10.61
N LYS A 40 -21.23 18.75 -9.68
CA LYS A 40 -21.33 20.04 -9.00
C LYS A 40 -19.98 20.29 -8.29
N LYS A 41 -19.16 21.15 -8.86
CA LYS A 41 -17.89 21.54 -8.23
C LYS A 41 -18.20 22.27 -6.94
N ILE A 42 -17.53 21.86 -5.87
CA ILE A 42 -17.60 22.60 -4.60
C ILE A 42 -16.88 23.91 -4.84
N SER A 43 -17.58 25.04 -4.57
CA SER A 43 -16.96 26.35 -4.73
C SER A 43 -15.68 26.46 -3.88
N PRO A 44 -14.64 27.15 -4.34
CA PRO A 44 -13.45 27.40 -3.51
C PRO A 44 -13.76 28.07 -2.17
N ASN A 45 -14.87 28.79 -2.07
CA ASN A 45 -15.31 29.46 -0.85
C ASN A 45 -16.22 28.60 0.05
N ASP A 46 -16.66 27.42 -0.43
CA ASP A 46 -17.51 26.52 0.34
C ASP A 46 -16.64 25.49 1.06
N LYS A 47 -16.98 25.15 2.29
CA LYS A 47 -16.35 24.03 3.00
C LYS A 47 -16.78 22.69 2.42
N ILE A 48 -15.85 21.73 2.40
CA ILE A 48 -16.18 20.33 2.13
C ILE A 48 -16.76 19.74 3.42
N ARG A 49 -18.01 19.31 3.37
CA ARG A 49 -18.72 18.73 4.50
C ARG A 49 -18.51 17.23 4.52
N ILE A 50 -17.78 16.76 5.52
CA ILE A 50 -17.47 15.34 5.67
C ILE A 50 -18.34 14.67 6.73
N ALA A 51 -18.48 13.35 6.57
CA ALA A 51 -18.96 12.48 7.63
C ALA A 51 -18.00 11.32 7.84
N THR A 52 -17.79 10.91 9.10
CA THR A 52 -16.97 9.74 9.43
C THR A 52 -17.86 8.57 9.81
N ILE A 53 -17.68 7.44 9.14
CA ILE A 53 -18.38 6.16 9.39
C ILE A 53 -17.37 5.19 10.01
N GLY A 54 -17.55 4.90 11.30
CA GLY A 54 -16.60 4.17 12.13
C GLY A 54 -15.73 5.12 12.98
N MET A 55 -16.20 5.44 14.20
CA MET A 55 -15.53 6.34 15.16
C MET A 55 -14.64 5.59 16.16
N GLY A 56 -13.95 4.54 15.68
CA GLY A 56 -12.94 3.82 16.43
C GLY A 56 -11.62 4.61 16.57
N ILE A 57 -10.54 3.93 16.90
CA ILE A 57 -9.22 4.55 17.05
C ILE A 57 -8.83 5.29 15.77
N GLN A 58 -8.83 4.57 14.64
CA GLN A 58 -8.44 5.15 13.35
C GLN A 58 -9.44 6.23 12.89
N GLY A 59 -10.75 6.03 13.11
CA GLY A 59 -11.75 7.04 12.75
C GLY A 59 -11.55 8.38 13.44
N ASN A 60 -11.09 8.37 14.70
CA ASN A 60 -10.70 9.60 15.39
C ASN A 60 -9.44 10.22 14.79
N TYR A 61 -8.39 9.43 14.50
CA TYR A 61 -7.17 9.95 13.86
C TYR A 61 -7.44 10.53 12.48
N ASP A 62 -8.21 9.84 11.65
CA ASP A 62 -8.57 10.29 10.31
C ASP A 62 -9.42 11.56 10.35
N THR A 63 -10.42 11.60 11.24
CA THR A 63 -11.23 12.81 11.43
C THR A 63 -10.36 14.01 11.83
N GLN A 64 -9.43 13.83 12.78
CA GLN A 64 -8.53 14.90 13.19
C GLN A 64 -7.61 15.34 12.05
N ALA A 65 -7.05 14.40 11.28
CA ALA A 65 -6.19 14.72 10.15
C ALA A 65 -6.96 15.44 9.03
N ALA A 66 -8.19 15.00 8.72
CA ALA A 66 -9.06 15.65 7.77
C ALA A 66 -9.38 17.10 8.18
N LEU A 67 -9.67 17.34 9.46
CA LEU A 67 -10.00 18.66 10.00
C LEU A 67 -8.80 19.62 10.11
N ARG A 68 -7.57 19.16 9.90
CA ARG A 68 -6.40 20.07 9.73
C ARG A 68 -6.48 20.86 8.42
N ASN A 69 -7.30 20.44 7.47
CA ASN A 69 -7.60 21.21 6.28
C ASN A 69 -8.67 22.26 6.63
N PRO A 70 -8.38 23.57 6.54
CA PRO A 70 -9.27 24.65 7.04
C PRO A 70 -10.61 24.71 6.32
N ASP A 71 -10.65 24.17 5.10
CA ASP A 71 -11.83 24.17 4.24
C ASP A 71 -12.69 22.91 4.41
N VAL A 72 -12.48 22.15 5.47
CA VAL A 72 -13.20 20.90 5.77
C VAL A 72 -13.97 21.06 7.07
N GLU A 73 -15.18 20.51 7.12
CA GLU A 73 -15.96 20.46 8.35
C GLU A 73 -16.66 19.12 8.52
N LEU A 74 -16.67 18.61 9.74
CA LEU A 74 -17.40 17.41 10.12
C LEU A 74 -18.86 17.77 10.41
N VAL A 75 -19.82 17.14 9.72
CA VAL A 75 -21.26 17.39 9.90
C VAL A 75 -22.03 16.19 10.42
N ALA A 76 -21.46 14.99 10.27
CA ALA A 76 -22.11 13.76 10.74
C ALA A 76 -21.08 12.69 11.13
N VAL A 77 -21.49 11.77 12.02
CA VAL A 77 -20.75 10.56 12.37
C VAL A 77 -21.69 9.36 12.46
N ALA A 78 -21.15 8.17 12.15
CA ALA A 78 -21.82 6.91 12.40
C ALA A 78 -20.90 5.90 13.09
N ASP A 79 -21.39 5.21 14.11
CA ASP A 79 -20.73 4.07 14.76
C ASP A 79 -21.78 3.18 15.41
N LEU A 80 -21.51 1.91 15.54
CA LEU A 80 -22.45 0.95 16.13
C LEU A 80 -22.41 0.90 17.66
N TYR A 81 -21.45 1.60 18.28
CA TYR A 81 -21.33 1.70 19.73
C TYR A 81 -21.62 3.11 20.22
N ASP A 82 -22.62 3.24 21.12
CA ASP A 82 -23.09 4.54 21.64
C ASP A 82 -21.99 5.36 22.32
N GLY A 83 -21.06 4.70 23.03
CA GLY A 83 -19.95 5.40 23.68
C GLY A 83 -19.06 6.16 22.71
N ARG A 84 -18.86 5.64 21.50
CA ARG A 84 -18.10 6.36 20.46
C ARG A 84 -18.89 7.51 19.84
N LEU A 85 -20.22 7.37 19.69
CA LEU A 85 -21.09 8.45 19.24
C LEU A 85 -21.11 9.60 20.26
N ALA A 86 -21.24 9.28 21.55
CA ALA A 86 -21.20 10.25 22.64
C ALA A 86 -19.82 10.97 22.71
N HIS A 87 -18.74 10.21 22.57
CA HIS A 87 -17.38 10.78 22.48
C HIS A 87 -17.25 11.74 21.29
N ALA A 88 -17.71 11.36 20.11
CA ALA A 88 -17.65 12.20 18.92
C ALA A 88 -18.41 13.51 19.09
N LYS A 89 -19.64 13.46 19.67
CA LYS A 89 -20.39 14.67 20.01
C LYS A 89 -19.63 15.59 20.97
N THR A 90 -18.97 15.04 21.97
CA THR A 90 -18.18 15.82 22.92
C THR A 90 -16.91 16.42 22.28
N ALA A 91 -16.21 15.62 21.46
CA ALA A 91 -14.93 16.03 20.88
C ALA A 91 -15.09 17.03 19.72
N TYR A 92 -16.11 16.85 18.88
CA TYR A 92 -16.29 17.58 17.62
C TYR A 92 -17.56 18.41 17.53
N GLY A 93 -18.51 18.24 18.45
CA GLY A 93 -19.82 18.92 18.45
C GLY A 93 -19.93 20.13 19.36
N LYS A 94 -18.82 20.61 19.98
CA LYS A 94 -18.85 21.68 21.01
C LYS A 94 -19.60 22.95 20.61
N ASP A 95 -19.52 23.32 19.31
CA ASP A 95 -20.13 24.55 18.78
C ASP A 95 -21.18 24.26 17.69
N LYS A 96 -21.56 22.98 17.50
CA LYS A 96 -22.44 22.52 16.42
C LYS A 96 -23.29 21.33 16.88
N ASP A 97 -24.50 21.24 16.35
CA ASP A 97 -25.31 20.03 16.49
C ASP A 97 -24.78 18.94 15.55
N LEU A 98 -23.75 18.20 15.99
CA LEU A 98 -23.16 17.10 15.23
C LEU A 98 -24.17 15.95 15.14
N PHE A 99 -24.63 15.65 13.93
CA PHE A 99 -25.47 14.50 13.69
C PHE A 99 -24.72 13.19 13.99
N ALA A 100 -25.30 12.32 14.82
CA ALA A 100 -24.67 11.06 15.20
C ALA A 100 -25.72 9.94 15.21
N THR A 101 -25.42 8.81 14.55
CA THR A 101 -26.33 7.71 14.35
C THR A 101 -25.63 6.35 14.37
N ARG A 102 -26.37 5.28 14.64
CA ARG A 102 -25.90 3.89 14.45
C ARG A 102 -26.05 3.41 13.00
N ASP A 103 -26.81 4.11 12.15
CA ASP A 103 -27.05 3.71 10.77
C ASP A 103 -26.31 4.61 9.76
N PHE A 104 -25.26 4.11 9.15
CA PHE A 104 -24.53 4.86 8.13
C PHE A 104 -25.40 5.29 6.94
N ARG A 105 -26.51 4.60 6.67
CA ARG A 105 -27.43 4.94 5.58
C ARG A 105 -28.09 6.29 5.81
N GLU A 106 -28.38 6.63 7.06
CA GLU A 106 -28.89 7.96 7.42
C GLU A 106 -27.86 9.06 7.10
N VAL A 107 -26.58 8.78 7.31
CA VAL A 107 -25.47 9.69 6.90
C VAL A 107 -25.44 9.85 5.39
N LEU A 108 -25.54 8.76 4.63
CA LEU A 108 -25.52 8.79 3.17
C LEU A 108 -26.72 9.53 2.55
N ALA A 109 -27.87 9.49 3.21
CA ALA A 109 -29.08 10.17 2.78
C ALA A 109 -29.04 11.70 2.97
N ARG A 110 -28.10 12.22 3.76
CA ARG A 110 -28.00 13.66 4.06
C ARG A 110 -27.51 14.46 2.84
N PRO A 111 -28.22 15.51 2.43
CA PRO A 111 -27.79 16.34 1.30
C PRO A 111 -26.63 17.29 1.66
N ASP A 112 -26.38 17.50 2.95
CA ASP A 112 -25.31 18.33 3.47
C ASP A 112 -23.99 17.53 3.75
N VAL A 113 -23.88 16.29 3.29
CA VAL A 113 -22.65 15.49 3.30
C VAL A 113 -22.11 15.44 1.88
N ASP A 114 -20.91 15.94 1.65
CA ASP A 114 -20.21 15.93 0.34
C ASP A 114 -19.32 14.71 0.20
N ALA A 115 -18.60 14.33 1.27
CA ALA A 115 -17.68 13.20 1.29
C ALA A 115 -17.82 12.37 2.57
N VAL A 116 -17.49 11.09 2.49
CA VAL A 116 -17.47 10.19 3.64
C VAL A 116 -16.10 9.57 3.85
N LEU A 117 -15.70 9.44 5.11
CA LEU A 117 -14.56 8.67 5.55
C LEU A 117 -15.08 7.31 6.02
N VAL A 118 -14.73 6.24 5.32
CA VAL A 118 -15.11 4.86 5.66
C VAL A 118 -13.96 4.26 6.46
N VAL A 119 -14.13 4.16 7.79
CA VAL A 119 -13.11 3.76 8.76
C VAL A 119 -13.64 2.67 9.70
N THR A 120 -14.41 1.79 9.14
CA THR A 120 -15.02 0.63 9.80
C THR A 120 -14.06 -0.56 9.89
N PRO A 121 -14.44 -1.69 10.51
CA PRO A 121 -13.77 -2.96 10.28
C PRO A 121 -13.78 -3.36 8.80
N ASP A 122 -12.77 -4.14 8.37
CA ASP A 122 -12.48 -4.44 6.97
C ASP A 122 -13.67 -5.02 6.20
N HIS A 123 -14.48 -5.88 6.85
CA HIS A 123 -15.65 -6.54 6.24
C HIS A 123 -16.82 -5.60 5.89
N TRP A 124 -16.70 -4.33 6.22
CA TRP A 124 -17.68 -3.30 5.85
C TRP A 124 -17.18 -2.30 4.81
N HIS A 125 -15.87 -2.33 4.48
CA HIS A 125 -15.27 -1.33 3.60
C HIS A 125 -15.91 -1.27 2.22
N ASP A 126 -16.04 -2.41 1.54
CA ASP A 126 -16.63 -2.48 0.20
C ASP A 126 -18.10 -2.09 0.19
N HIS A 127 -18.88 -2.61 1.12
CA HIS A 127 -20.32 -2.37 1.24
C HIS A 127 -20.65 -0.89 1.41
N ILE A 128 -19.98 -0.24 2.39
CA ILE A 128 -20.23 1.18 2.69
C ILE A 128 -19.68 2.06 1.57
N THR A 129 -18.49 1.74 1.05
CA THR A 129 -17.87 2.48 -0.06
C THR A 129 -18.76 2.45 -1.31
N ILE A 130 -19.26 1.27 -1.71
CA ILE A 130 -20.15 1.14 -2.86
C ILE A 130 -21.47 1.89 -2.63
N ALA A 131 -22.04 1.81 -1.42
CA ALA A 131 -23.25 2.54 -1.07
C ALA A 131 -23.05 4.06 -1.13
N ALA A 132 -21.93 4.56 -0.61
CA ALA A 132 -21.58 5.97 -0.61
C ALA A 132 -21.38 6.51 -2.05
N LEU A 133 -20.66 5.78 -2.89
CA LEU A 133 -20.47 6.13 -4.30
C LEU A 133 -21.81 6.17 -5.07
N LYS A 134 -22.69 5.21 -4.82
CA LYS A 134 -24.06 5.18 -5.38
C LYS A 134 -24.91 6.35 -4.88
N ALA A 135 -24.73 6.78 -3.63
CA ALA A 135 -25.40 7.95 -3.06
C ALA A 135 -24.78 9.29 -3.55
N GLY A 136 -23.80 9.24 -4.45
CA GLY A 136 -23.18 10.41 -5.03
C GLY A 136 -22.20 11.12 -4.08
N LYS A 137 -21.68 10.44 -3.06
CA LYS A 137 -20.68 10.97 -2.14
C LYS A 137 -19.27 10.67 -2.65
N HIS A 138 -18.31 11.61 -2.38
CA HIS A 138 -16.89 11.30 -2.48
C HIS A 138 -16.49 10.38 -1.33
N VAL A 139 -15.48 9.54 -1.52
CA VAL A 139 -15.12 8.50 -0.53
C VAL A 139 -13.62 8.50 -0.24
N TYR A 140 -13.29 8.58 1.03
CA TYR A 140 -12.00 8.14 1.56
C TYR A 140 -12.25 6.81 2.28
N CYS A 141 -11.62 5.74 1.82
CA CYS A 141 -11.77 4.42 2.43
C CYS A 141 -10.46 3.97 3.06
N GLU A 142 -10.49 3.63 4.35
CA GLU A 142 -9.31 3.08 5.00
C GLU A 142 -8.84 1.78 4.34
N LYS A 143 -7.53 1.53 4.48
CA LYS A 143 -6.89 0.29 4.02
C LYS A 143 -7.20 -0.88 4.99
N PRO A 144 -7.21 -2.12 4.49
CA PRO A 144 -7.27 -2.51 3.08
C PRO A 144 -8.61 -2.14 2.45
N MET A 145 -8.61 -1.74 1.18
CA MET A 145 -9.82 -1.28 0.49
C MET A 145 -10.98 -2.28 0.56
N VAL A 146 -10.68 -3.56 0.68
CA VAL A 146 -11.63 -4.68 0.73
C VAL A 146 -11.13 -5.80 1.64
N GLN A 147 -12.03 -6.67 2.11
CA GLN A 147 -11.67 -7.84 2.92
C GLN A 147 -11.30 -9.06 2.07
N HIS A 148 -11.97 -9.26 0.92
CA HIS A 148 -11.77 -10.43 0.06
C HIS A 148 -11.36 -10.04 -1.36
N LEU A 149 -10.61 -10.95 -2.04
CA LEU A 149 -10.11 -10.72 -3.39
C LEU A 149 -11.19 -10.46 -4.45
N ASN A 150 -12.37 -11.03 -4.27
CA ASN A 150 -13.49 -10.90 -5.21
C ASN A 150 -14.27 -9.58 -5.09
N GLU A 151 -14.01 -8.77 -4.07
CA GLU A 151 -14.74 -7.52 -3.80
C GLU A 151 -14.14 -6.32 -4.54
N GLY A 152 -12.81 -6.32 -4.77
CA GLY A 152 -12.09 -5.16 -5.27
C GLY A 152 -12.59 -4.64 -6.62
N GLN A 153 -12.94 -5.53 -7.55
CA GLN A 153 -13.44 -5.13 -8.87
C GLN A 153 -14.82 -4.46 -8.77
N ALA A 154 -15.65 -4.86 -7.81
CA ALA A 154 -16.95 -4.24 -7.57
C ALA A 154 -16.81 -2.79 -7.08
N VAL A 155 -15.86 -2.53 -6.17
CA VAL A 155 -15.53 -1.17 -5.70
C VAL A 155 -15.01 -0.32 -6.86
N ILE A 156 -14.04 -0.82 -7.65
CA ILE A 156 -13.49 -0.11 -8.82
C ILE A 156 -14.60 0.25 -9.83
N ASN A 157 -15.51 -0.68 -10.10
CA ASN A 157 -16.61 -0.45 -11.03
C ASN A 157 -17.61 0.60 -10.49
N ALA A 158 -17.94 0.54 -9.19
CA ALA A 158 -18.79 1.53 -8.55
C ALA A 158 -18.16 2.92 -8.58
N TRP A 159 -16.86 3.02 -8.29
CA TRP A 159 -16.09 4.27 -8.40
C TRP A 159 -16.12 4.86 -9.81
N LYS A 160 -15.74 4.08 -10.82
CA LYS A 160 -15.76 4.53 -12.22
C LYS A 160 -17.15 5.02 -12.64
N LYS A 161 -18.20 4.28 -12.25
CA LYS A 161 -19.59 4.62 -12.59
C LYS A 161 -20.07 5.89 -11.89
N SER A 162 -19.63 6.14 -10.65
CA SER A 162 -20.09 7.28 -9.85
C SER A 162 -19.55 8.62 -10.36
N GLY A 163 -18.40 8.63 -11.01
CA GLY A 163 -17.66 9.84 -11.35
C GLY A 163 -17.13 10.61 -10.13
N LYS A 164 -17.22 10.04 -8.92
CA LYS A 164 -16.77 10.68 -7.68
C LYS A 164 -15.30 10.42 -7.41
N THR A 165 -14.67 11.33 -6.68
CA THR A 165 -13.33 11.11 -6.15
C THR A 165 -13.37 10.00 -5.11
N MET A 166 -12.43 9.09 -5.21
CA MET A 166 -12.17 8.09 -4.17
C MET A 166 -10.68 7.97 -3.93
N GLN A 167 -10.30 7.85 -2.66
CA GLN A 167 -8.92 7.59 -2.24
C GLN A 167 -8.89 6.50 -1.18
N VAL A 168 -7.88 5.64 -1.25
CA VAL A 168 -7.61 4.62 -0.23
C VAL A 168 -6.63 5.17 0.81
N GLY A 169 -6.79 4.79 2.06
CA GLY A 169 -6.10 5.38 3.20
C GLY A 169 -4.76 4.73 3.54
N SER A 170 -3.81 4.68 2.61
CA SER A 170 -2.43 4.25 2.91
C SER A 170 -1.50 5.46 3.04
N GLN A 171 -1.68 6.23 4.09
CA GLN A 171 -1.15 7.59 4.29
C GLN A 171 0.37 7.70 4.15
N ARG A 172 1.14 6.64 4.48
CA ARG A 172 2.62 6.66 4.51
C ARG A 172 3.26 7.07 3.18
N ILE A 173 2.63 6.77 2.03
CA ILE A 173 3.15 7.15 0.72
C ILE A 173 3.20 8.67 0.51
N SER A 174 2.49 9.44 1.32
CA SER A 174 2.50 10.91 1.29
C SER A 174 3.63 11.53 2.13
N SER A 175 4.43 10.72 2.86
CA SER A 175 5.58 11.23 3.61
C SER A 175 6.75 11.61 2.69
N ALA A 176 7.57 12.55 3.17
CA ALA A 176 8.72 13.03 2.43
C ALA A 176 9.74 11.92 2.13
N SER A 177 9.92 10.96 3.06
CA SER A 177 10.86 9.85 2.87
C SER A 177 10.42 8.89 1.75
N PHE A 178 9.12 8.59 1.61
CA PHE A 178 8.61 7.75 0.52
C PHE A 178 8.70 8.46 -0.84
N GLN A 179 8.41 9.77 -0.88
CA GLN A 179 8.57 10.59 -2.08
C GLN A 179 10.04 10.64 -2.52
N GLU A 180 10.97 10.79 -1.57
CA GLU A 180 12.40 10.80 -1.86
C GLU A 180 12.90 9.41 -2.30
N ALA A 181 12.43 8.32 -1.67
CA ALA A 181 12.73 6.95 -2.11
C ALA A 181 12.30 6.73 -3.56
N LYS A 182 11.08 7.17 -3.92
CA LYS A 182 10.57 7.11 -5.30
C LYS A 182 11.46 7.88 -6.27
N ARG A 183 11.86 9.09 -5.91
CA ARG A 183 12.75 9.92 -6.72
C ARG A 183 14.11 9.22 -6.96
N MET A 184 14.71 8.66 -5.89
CA MET A 184 16.01 7.98 -5.98
C MET A 184 15.95 6.71 -6.83
N VAL A 185 14.88 5.89 -6.70
CA VAL A 185 14.68 4.71 -7.53
C VAL A 185 14.49 5.10 -8.99
N ALA A 186 13.66 6.10 -9.26
CA ALA A 186 13.43 6.61 -10.63
C ALA A 186 14.70 7.22 -11.26
N ALA A 187 15.60 7.79 -10.44
CA ALA A 187 16.90 8.29 -10.89
C ALA A 187 17.93 7.17 -11.17
N GLY A 188 17.62 5.90 -10.85
CA GLY A 188 18.53 4.78 -11.03
C GLY A 188 19.66 4.74 -9.99
N ASP A 189 19.49 5.38 -8.83
CA ASP A 189 20.53 5.53 -7.81
C ASP A 189 21.06 4.21 -7.23
N ILE A 190 20.31 3.11 -7.39
CA ILE A 190 20.67 1.76 -6.91
C ILE A 190 20.87 0.75 -8.06
N GLY A 191 20.79 1.22 -9.32
CA GLY A 191 20.81 0.34 -10.48
C GLY A 191 19.56 -0.51 -10.62
N GLN A 192 19.69 -1.74 -11.14
CA GLN A 192 18.59 -2.66 -11.34
C GLN A 192 18.17 -3.32 -10.02
N ILE A 193 16.90 -3.16 -9.64
CA ILE A 193 16.32 -3.82 -8.46
C ILE A 193 16.36 -5.34 -8.67
N ASN A 194 16.79 -6.08 -7.66
CA ASN A 194 16.82 -7.56 -7.68
C ASN A 194 16.14 -8.21 -6.47
N TYR A 195 16.06 -7.50 -5.34
CA TYR A 195 15.48 -8.01 -4.10
C TYR A 195 14.91 -6.90 -3.25
N ILE A 196 13.76 -7.18 -2.59
CA ILE A 196 13.15 -6.27 -1.63
C ILE A 196 12.81 -7.06 -0.37
N GLU A 197 13.11 -6.48 0.79
CA GLU A 197 12.65 -7.00 2.07
C GLU A 197 11.99 -5.89 2.89
N SER A 198 10.91 -6.26 3.57
CA SER A 198 10.21 -5.32 4.42
C SER A 198 9.60 -6.01 5.63
N ASN A 199 9.62 -5.35 6.76
CA ASN A 199 9.12 -5.92 8.00
C ASN A 199 8.43 -4.90 8.89
N ASN A 200 7.50 -5.42 9.71
CA ASN A 200 6.80 -4.65 10.73
C ASN A 200 6.71 -5.52 12.00
N ASP A 201 7.67 -5.34 12.90
CA ASP A 201 7.77 -6.11 14.13
C ASP A 201 7.20 -5.32 15.32
N ARG A 202 6.59 -6.03 16.27
CA ARG A 202 6.02 -5.47 17.50
C ARG A 202 6.34 -6.35 18.69
N PHE A 203 6.39 -5.74 19.88
CA PHE A 203 6.56 -6.47 21.14
C PHE A 203 5.78 -5.82 22.27
N ASN A 204 4.47 -5.74 22.13
CA ASN A 204 3.57 -5.26 23.18
C ASN A 204 2.12 -5.68 22.90
N ALA A 205 1.29 -5.70 23.95
CA ALA A 205 -0.10 -6.14 23.86
C ALA A 205 -0.96 -5.24 22.95
N ILE A 206 -0.78 -3.92 23.03
CA ILE A 206 -1.52 -2.95 22.18
C ILE A 206 -1.15 -3.17 20.71
N GLY A 207 0.15 -3.36 20.41
CA GLY A 207 0.63 -3.67 19.06
C GLY A 207 0.09 -4.99 18.53
N ALA A 208 -0.26 -5.95 19.40
CA ALA A 208 -0.91 -7.21 19.05
C ALA A 208 -2.45 -7.12 19.07
N TRP A 209 -2.99 -5.90 19.00
CA TRP A 209 -4.44 -5.59 18.95
C TRP A 209 -5.24 -5.98 20.20
N ASN A 210 -4.61 -6.08 21.36
CA ASN A 210 -5.28 -6.30 22.64
C ASN A 210 -5.83 -4.97 23.19
N TYR A 211 -6.69 -4.33 22.41
CA TYR A 211 -7.32 -3.07 22.78
C TYR A 211 -8.28 -3.22 23.94
N SER A 212 -8.50 -2.10 24.67
CA SER A 212 -9.47 -2.05 25.77
C SER A 212 -10.88 -2.33 25.29
N VAL A 213 -11.64 -3.04 26.10
CA VAL A 213 -13.07 -3.28 25.91
C VAL A 213 -13.80 -2.46 26.97
N PRO A 214 -14.73 -1.56 26.63
CA PRO A 214 -15.41 -0.75 27.61
C PRO A 214 -16.36 -1.59 28.48
N PRO A 215 -16.50 -1.27 29.77
CA PRO A 215 -17.27 -2.10 30.70
C PRO A 215 -18.80 -2.06 30.46
N ASP A 216 -19.30 -1.06 29.74
CA ASP A 216 -20.71 -0.89 29.37
C ASP A 216 -21.08 -1.59 28.06
N ALA A 217 -20.12 -2.28 27.41
CA ALA A 217 -20.36 -2.99 26.17
C ALA A 217 -21.44 -4.09 26.35
N SER A 218 -22.57 -3.92 25.71
CA SER A 218 -23.77 -4.78 25.80
C SER A 218 -24.61 -4.67 24.54
N LEU A 219 -25.62 -5.54 24.38
CA LEU A 219 -26.58 -5.47 23.29
C LEU A 219 -27.42 -4.19 23.31
N THR A 220 -27.52 -3.49 24.44
CA THR A 220 -28.23 -2.20 24.53
C THR A 220 -27.39 -1.03 24.05
N THR A 221 -26.09 -1.08 24.28
CA THR A 221 -25.14 -0.02 23.91
C THR A 221 -24.45 -0.23 22.56
N LEU A 222 -24.61 -1.42 21.94
CA LEU A 222 -23.93 -1.82 20.72
C LEU A 222 -24.86 -2.59 19.79
N ASP A 223 -24.91 -2.21 18.51
CA ASP A 223 -25.69 -2.91 17.48
C ASP A 223 -24.87 -4.08 16.91
N TRP A 224 -24.98 -5.23 17.59
CA TRP A 224 -24.24 -6.43 17.24
C TRP A 224 -24.67 -7.04 15.89
N ASP A 225 -25.95 -7.03 15.60
CA ASP A 225 -26.47 -7.62 14.36
C ASP A 225 -25.98 -6.85 13.13
N ARG A 226 -25.98 -5.52 13.20
CA ARG A 226 -25.39 -4.70 12.15
C ARG A 226 -23.88 -4.86 12.06
N PHE A 227 -23.18 -5.02 13.19
CA PHE A 227 -21.74 -5.28 13.16
C PHE A 227 -21.43 -6.56 12.37
N LEU A 228 -22.15 -7.64 12.63
CA LEU A 228 -21.96 -8.91 11.93
C LEU A 228 -22.17 -8.75 10.41
N GLY A 229 -23.21 -8.02 9.98
CA GLY A 229 -23.52 -7.92 8.55
C GLY A 229 -23.67 -9.30 7.92
N ASP A 230 -22.86 -9.57 6.90
CA ASP A 230 -22.82 -10.86 6.18
C ASP A 230 -21.88 -11.89 6.83
N ALA A 231 -21.13 -11.50 7.88
CA ALA A 231 -20.27 -12.43 8.63
C ALA A 231 -21.13 -13.50 9.35
N PRO A 232 -20.52 -14.66 9.70
CA PRO A 232 -21.22 -15.73 10.38
C PRO A 232 -21.93 -15.26 11.64
N LYS A 233 -23.21 -15.60 11.80
CA LYS A 233 -24.02 -15.23 12.96
C LYS A 233 -23.48 -15.89 14.22
N ARG A 234 -23.26 -15.08 15.26
CA ARG A 234 -22.68 -15.47 16.53
C ARG A 234 -23.40 -14.76 17.69
N ALA A 235 -23.37 -15.38 18.87
CA ALA A 235 -23.77 -14.69 20.09
C ALA A 235 -22.89 -13.45 20.31
N PHE A 236 -23.45 -12.47 21.00
CA PHE A 236 -22.73 -11.24 21.34
C PHE A 236 -21.41 -11.52 22.04
N ASP A 237 -20.36 -10.90 21.57
CA ASP A 237 -19.01 -10.94 22.14
C ASP A 237 -18.33 -9.57 21.98
N ALA A 238 -18.25 -8.81 23.05
CA ALA A 238 -17.63 -7.50 23.08
C ALA A 238 -16.15 -7.52 22.62
N LYS A 239 -15.42 -8.60 22.93
CA LYS A 239 -14.04 -8.74 22.43
C LYS A 239 -13.99 -8.77 20.91
N ARG A 240 -14.90 -9.52 20.26
CA ARG A 240 -14.92 -9.59 18.80
C ARG A 240 -15.21 -8.24 18.16
N PHE A 241 -16.02 -7.42 18.78
CA PHE A 241 -16.32 -6.08 18.31
C PHE A 241 -15.11 -5.13 18.48
N PHE A 242 -14.53 -5.02 19.67
CA PHE A 242 -13.46 -4.06 19.96
C PHE A 242 -12.07 -4.51 19.52
N ARG A 243 -11.88 -5.82 19.30
CA ARG A 243 -10.64 -6.44 18.83
C ARG A 243 -10.83 -7.20 17.52
N TRP A 244 -11.67 -6.69 16.66
CA TRP A 244 -12.10 -7.35 15.41
C TRP A 244 -10.95 -7.81 14.51
N ARG A 245 -9.80 -7.10 14.54
CA ARG A 245 -8.58 -7.47 13.80
C ARG A 245 -8.05 -8.86 14.15
N ASN A 246 -8.41 -9.38 15.32
CA ASN A 246 -7.99 -10.71 15.77
C ASN A 246 -8.79 -11.84 15.11
N TYR A 247 -9.83 -11.51 14.33
CA TYR A 247 -10.77 -12.49 13.79
C TYR A 247 -10.94 -12.33 12.30
N LYS A 248 -10.69 -13.43 11.55
CA LYS A 248 -10.81 -13.47 10.08
C LYS A 248 -12.21 -13.18 9.55
N ASP A 249 -13.23 -13.31 10.39
CA ASP A 249 -14.60 -12.97 10.01
C ASP A 249 -14.82 -11.47 9.79
N TYR A 250 -13.96 -10.62 10.38
CA TYR A 250 -14.13 -9.16 10.39
C TYR A 250 -12.92 -8.38 9.89
N GLY A 251 -11.75 -9.01 9.90
CA GLY A 251 -10.49 -8.39 9.53
C GLY A 251 -9.64 -9.29 8.64
N THR A 252 -8.56 -8.72 8.18
CA THR A 252 -7.63 -9.34 7.23
C THR A 252 -6.32 -9.80 7.88
N GLY A 253 -6.27 -9.82 9.24
CA GLY A 253 -5.12 -10.28 10.00
C GLY A 253 -3.85 -9.47 9.70
N VAL A 254 -2.68 -10.03 10.05
CA VAL A 254 -1.39 -9.35 9.89
C VAL A 254 -1.04 -9.04 8.44
N ALA A 255 -1.55 -9.81 7.48
CA ALA A 255 -1.32 -9.55 6.07
C ALA A 255 -2.05 -8.28 5.61
N GLY A 256 -3.38 -8.22 5.73
CA GLY A 256 -4.16 -7.07 5.26
C GLY A 256 -3.99 -5.83 6.13
N ASP A 257 -3.71 -5.96 7.44
CA ASP A 257 -3.54 -4.79 8.30
C ASP A 257 -2.12 -4.21 8.26
N LEU A 258 -1.08 -5.05 8.09
CA LEU A 258 0.32 -4.60 8.16
C LEU A 258 1.11 -4.74 6.86
N PHE A 259 1.06 -5.89 6.17
CA PHE A 259 1.76 -6.01 4.89
C PHE A 259 1.26 -5.00 3.87
N ILE A 260 -0.01 -4.57 3.98
CA ILE A 260 -0.57 -3.54 3.09
C ILE A 260 0.26 -2.24 3.12
N HIS A 261 0.69 -1.77 4.29
CA HIS A 261 1.53 -0.58 4.39
C HIS A 261 2.90 -0.75 3.72
N LEU A 262 3.45 -1.97 3.81
CA LEU A 262 4.75 -2.29 3.23
C LEU A 262 4.67 -2.38 1.70
N ILE A 263 3.66 -3.11 1.21
CA ILE A 263 3.47 -3.36 -0.22
C ILE A 263 3.04 -2.09 -0.97
N THR A 264 2.13 -1.29 -0.37
CA THR A 264 1.71 0.00 -0.96
C THR A 264 2.92 0.91 -1.13
N GLY A 265 3.79 0.98 -0.12
CA GLY A 265 5.03 1.74 -0.19
C GLY A 265 5.96 1.26 -1.30
N VAL A 266 6.16 -0.05 -1.43
CA VAL A 266 6.98 -0.63 -2.50
C VAL A 266 6.38 -0.36 -3.87
N HIS A 267 5.07 -0.58 -4.07
CA HIS A 267 4.40 -0.29 -5.34
C HIS A 267 4.50 1.19 -5.71
N PHE A 268 4.34 2.07 -4.74
CA PHE A 268 4.48 3.51 -4.94
C PHE A 268 5.90 3.91 -5.38
N VAL A 269 6.93 3.38 -4.71
CA VAL A 269 8.33 3.70 -4.98
C VAL A 269 8.82 3.11 -6.30
N THR A 270 8.39 1.89 -6.64
CA THR A 270 8.89 1.16 -7.82
C THR A 270 7.97 1.23 -9.04
N ASN A 271 6.81 1.88 -8.95
CA ASN A 271 5.74 1.83 -9.94
C ASN A 271 5.30 0.40 -10.31
N SER A 272 5.43 -0.56 -9.38
CA SER A 272 5.08 -1.94 -9.64
C SER A 272 3.57 -2.17 -9.65
N MET A 273 3.09 -3.03 -10.55
CA MET A 273 1.68 -3.44 -10.61
C MET A 273 1.34 -4.60 -9.68
N GLY A 274 2.33 -5.31 -9.15
CA GLY A 274 2.15 -6.43 -8.24
C GLY A 274 2.85 -7.72 -8.67
N PRO A 275 2.89 -8.73 -7.77
CA PRO A 275 3.52 -10.02 -7.99
C PRO A 275 2.67 -10.94 -8.87
N THR A 276 3.33 -11.97 -9.42
CA THR A 276 2.66 -13.06 -10.17
C THR A 276 2.54 -14.35 -9.37
N ARG A 277 3.32 -14.51 -8.29
CA ARG A 277 3.33 -15.68 -7.42
C ARG A 277 3.52 -15.25 -5.98
N ILE A 278 2.69 -15.80 -5.09
CA ILE A 278 2.65 -15.45 -3.67
C ILE A 278 2.63 -16.75 -2.86
N PHE A 279 3.52 -16.83 -1.89
CA PHE A 279 3.56 -17.92 -0.91
C PHE A 279 3.71 -17.32 0.49
N SER A 280 2.94 -17.84 1.45
CA SER A 280 2.97 -17.39 2.83
C SER A 280 3.00 -18.55 3.80
N SER A 281 3.76 -18.36 4.87
CA SER A 281 3.82 -19.25 6.03
C SER A 281 3.72 -18.42 7.31
N GLY A 282 3.13 -18.99 8.35
CA GLY A 282 2.95 -18.30 9.62
C GLY A 282 2.44 -19.25 10.70
N ASN A 283 2.28 -18.72 11.89
CA ASN A 283 1.70 -19.45 13.01
C ASN A 283 1.12 -18.49 14.05
N LEU A 284 0.33 -19.03 14.99
CA LEU A 284 -0.07 -18.37 16.21
C LEU A 284 0.89 -18.81 17.32
N ALA A 285 2.01 -18.06 17.43
CA ALA A 285 3.15 -18.44 18.27
C ALA A 285 2.93 -18.07 19.74
N TYR A 286 2.53 -16.82 20.02
CA TYR A 286 2.51 -16.25 21.36
C TYR A 286 1.10 -15.83 21.84
N TRP A 287 0.35 -15.04 21.06
CA TRP A 287 -0.90 -14.40 21.47
C TRP A 287 -2.11 -15.36 21.37
N LYS A 288 -2.11 -16.42 22.22
CA LYS A 288 -3.18 -17.46 22.25
C LYS A 288 -4.41 -17.00 23.05
N ASP A 289 -4.96 -15.85 22.68
CA ASP A 289 -6.06 -15.14 23.38
C ASP A 289 -7.44 -15.38 22.78
N GLY A 290 -7.55 -16.40 21.89
CA GLY A 290 -8.79 -16.77 21.20
C GLY A 290 -8.90 -16.17 19.79
N ARG A 291 -7.84 -15.50 19.31
CA ARG A 291 -7.75 -15.07 17.89
C ARG A 291 -7.62 -16.25 16.95
N ASP A 292 -8.04 -16.04 15.69
CA ASP A 292 -7.93 -17.05 14.63
C ASP A 292 -7.01 -16.59 13.47
N VAL A 293 -6.29 -15.49 13.66
CA VAL A 293 -5.26 -14.99 12.74
C VAL A 293 -3.86 -15.20 13.30
N PRO A 294 -2.84 -15.41 12.47
CA PRO A 294 -1.46 -15.59 12.92
C PRO A 294 -0.91 -14.32 13.58
N ASP A 295 0.03 -14.47 14.50
CA ASP A 295 0.79 -13.37 15.11
C ASP A 295 2.24 -13.29 14.59
N VAL A 296 2.68 -14.32 13.86
CA VAL A 296 3.93 -14.35 13.08
C VAL A 296 3.61 -14.83 11.67
N MET A 297 4.04 -14.04 10.66
CA MET A 297 3.84 -14.38 9.26
C MET A 297 4.99 -13.89 8.40
N THR A 298 5.40 -14.73 7.45
CA THR A 298 6.35 -14.39 6.40
C THR A 298 5.74 -14.72 5.05
N SER A 299 5.93 -13.84 4.08
CA SER A 299 5.46 -14.04 2.71
C SER A 299 6.58 -13.78 1.72
N ILE A 300 6.62 -14.59 0.66
CA ILE A 300 7.54 -14.46 -0.47
C ILE A 300 6.70 -14.20 -1.71
N MET A 301 7.12 -13.21 -2.50
CA MET A 301 6.43 -12.77 -3.70
C MET A 301 7.40 -12.62 -4.85
N ASP A 302 7.02 -13.13 -6.03
CA ASP A 302 7.81 -12.94 -7.26
C ASP A 302 7.16 -11.88 -8.13
N TYR A 303 7.90 -10.84 -8.41
CA TYR A 303 7.51 -9.74 -9.28
C TYR A 303 8.07 -9.93 -10.68
N PRO A 304 7.25 -9.80 -11.74
CA PRO A 304 7.69 -9.98 -13.10
C PRO A 304 8.49 -8.76 -13.57
N LYS A 305 9.31 -8.93 -14.62
CA LYS A 305 9.87 -7.80 -15.35
C LYS A 305 8.75 -6.98 -16.00
N THR A 306 8.87 -5.66 -15.91
CA THR A 306 7.97 -4.66 -16.52
C THR A 306 8.77 -3.62 -17.30
N ALA A 307 8.12 -2.57 -17.79
CA ALA A 307 8.81 -1.41 -18.33
C ALA A 307 9.50 -0.58 -17.24
N GLU A 308 9.01 -0.66 -15.99
CA GLU A 308 9.46 0.17 -14.87
C GLU A 308 10.64 -0.47 -14.09
N HIS A 309 10.72 -1.81 -14.07
CA HIS A 309 11.74 -2.53 -13.32
C HIS A 309 12.01 -3.92 -13.87
N GLU A 310 13.19 -4.47 -13.59
CA GLU A 310 13.52 -5.88 -13.80
C GLU A 310 12.70 -6.78 -12.86
N ALA A 311 12.74 -8.10 -13.10
CA ALA A 311 12.12 -9.05 -12.18
C ALA A 311 12.85 -9.05 -10.84
N PHE A 312 12.09 -9.08 -9.73
CA PHE A 312 12.65 -9.14 -8.38
C PHE A 312 11.82 -10.02 -7.46
N GLN A 313 12.42 -10.45 -6.37
CA GLN A 313 11.72 -11.13 -5.29
C GLN A 313 11.51 -10.18 -4.10
N MET A 314 10.34 -10.26 -3.49
CA MET A 314 10.02 -9.52 -2.28
C MET A 314 9.72 -10.46 -1.11
N VAL A 315 10.29 -10.17 0.06
CA VAL A 315 9.99 -10.86 1.31
C VAL A 315 9.36 -9.89 2.31
N LEU A 316 8.22 -10.29 2.85
CA LEU A 316 7.50 -9.57 3.90
C LEU A 316 7.52 -10.37 5.19
N ARG A 317 7.70 -9.71 6.33
CA ARG A 317 7.64 -10.32 7.66
C ARG A 317 6.90 -9.45 8.65
N VAL A 318 6.05 -10.09 9.47
CA VAL A 318 5.47 -9.51 10.68
C VAL A 318 5.70 -10.48 11.84
N ASN A 319 6.12 -9.96 12.99
CA ASN A 319 6.24 -10.71 14.23
C ASN A 319 5.74 -9.85 15.40
N PHE A 320 4.61 -10.25 16.03
CA PHE A 320 4.01 -9.54 17.16
C PHE A 320 4.62 -9.89 18.53
N ALA A 321 5.58 -10.80 18.54
CA ALA A 321 6.28 -11.24 19.74
C ALA A 321 7.81 -11.16 19.57
N ASN A 322 8.30 -10.17 18.83
CA ASN A 322 9.72 -10.01 18.55
C ASN A 322 10.43 -9.37 19.75
N ALA A 323 10.96 -10.19 20.66
CA ALA A 323 11.77 -9.73 21.80
C ALA A 323 13.20 -9.28 21.38
N GLY A 324 13.58 -9.50 20.12
CA GLY A 324 14.86 -9.04 19.57
C GLY A 324 14.80 -7.56 19.17
N LYS A 325 15.65 -7.17 18.23
CA LYS A 325 15.64 -5.81 17.67
C LYS A 325 14.34 -5.58 16.87
N ILE A 326 13.51 -4.67 17.35
CA ILE A 326 12.32 -4.21 16.61
C ILE A 326 12.80 -3.46 15.37
N SER A 327 12.24 -3.83 14.20
CA SER A 327 12.55 -3.19 12.93
C SER A 327 11.26 -3.00 12.13
N ASN A 328 11.06 -1.80 11.62
CA ASN A 328 9.92 -1.41 10.80
C ASN A 328 10.44 -0.63 9.58
N VAL A 329 11.15 -1.35 8.72
CA VAL A 329 11.85 -0.76 7.57
C VAL A 329 11.53 -1.53 6.29
N THR A 330 11.62 -0.83 5.18
CA THR A 330 11.67 -1.39 3.83
C THR A 330 13.06 -1.18 3.27
N ARG A 331 13.64 -2.24 2.71
CA ARG A 331 14.93 -2.22 2.03
C ARG A 331 14.74 -2.65 0.57
N ILE A 332 15.05 -1.75 -0.35
CA ILE A 332 15.08 -2.02 -1.79
C ILE A 332 16.54 -2.17 -2.21
N ILE A 333 16.90 -3.32 -2.75
CA ILE A 333 18.28 -3.69 -3.10
C ILE A 333 18.38 -3.80 -4.62
N GLY A 334 19.36 -3.08 -5.15
CA GLY A 334 19.76 -3.15 -6.55
C GLY A 334 21.20 -3.64 -6.70
N ASN A 335 21.66 -3.74 -7.94
CA ASN A 335 23.02 -4.18 -8.27
C ASN A 335 24.09 -3.10 -8.07
N GLU A 336 23.71 -1.83 -7.84
CA GLU A 336 24.61 -0.70 -7.59
C GLU A 336 24.40 -0.01 -6.24
N GLY A 337 23.52 -0.57 -5.39
CA GLY A 337 23.24 -0.02 -4.07
C GLY A 337 21.96 -0.51 -3.46
N GLN A 338 21.59 0.11 -2.35
CA GLN A 338 20.32 -0.14 -1.65
C GLN A 338 19.74 1.15 -1.08
N ILE A 339 18.42 1.20 -0.94
CA ILE A 339 17.70 2.20 -0.16
C ILE A 339 17.01 1.50 1.00
N GLU A 340 17.32 1.92 2.23
CA GLU A 340 16.59 1.52 3.43
C GLU A 340 15.77 2.72 3.91
N PHE A 341 14.46 2.54 4.08
CA PHE A 341 13.59 3.64 4.50
C PHE A 341 12.46 3.22 5.43
N SER A 342 12.02 4.17 6.22
CA SER A 342 10.82 4.15 7.05
C SER A 342 10.00 5.42 6.76
N GLU A 343 9.00 5.70 7.56
CA GLU A 343 8.18 6.91 7.41
C GLU A 343 8.99 8.21 7.59
N ASP A 344 9.98 8.19 8.51
CA ASP A 344 10.73 9.40 8.88
C ASP A 344 12.13 9.50 8.27
N ASN A 345 12.74 8.39 7.91
CA ASN A 345 14.16 8.32 7.56
C ASN A 345 14.40 7.45 6.33
N LEU A 346 15.43 7.84 5.58
CA LEU A 346 15.92 7.09 4.44
C LEU A 346 17.45 7.11 4.42
N ILE A 347 18.04 5.96 4.08
CA ILE A 347 19.49 5.81 3.84
C ILE A 347 19.68 5.17 2.47
N LEU A 348 20.31 5.90 1.57
CA LEU A 348 20.82 5.38 0.31
C LEU A 348 22.28 4.97 0.51
N THR A 349 22.60 3.70 0.26
CA THR A 349 23.98 3.20 0.23
C THR A 349 24.32 2.82 -1.22
N LYS A 350 25.23 3.55 -1.85
CA LYS A 350 25.78 3.23 -3.18
C LYS A 350 27.00 2.31 -3.04
N LYS A 351 26.99 1.21 -3.79
CA LYS A 351 28.08 0.24 -3.80
C LYS A 351 28.07 -0.51 -5.12
N LYS A 352 29.17 -0.43 -5.87
CA LYS A 352 29.33 -1.15 -7.12
C LYS A 352 30.26 -2.35 -6.96
N LEU A 353 29.96 -3.42 -7.68
CA LEU A 353 30.90 -4.53 -7.81
C LEU A 353 32.10 -4.07 -8.62
N PRO A 354 33.30 -4.61 -8.34
CA PRO A 354 34.46 -4.39 -9.21
C PRO A 354 34.19 -5.01 -10.60
N LEU A 355 34.92 -4.55 -11.60
CA LEU A 355 34.79 -5.02 -12.99
C LEU A 355 35.07 -6.53 -13.12
N ALA A 356 35.98 -7.05 -12.31
CA ALA A 356 36.34 -8.46 -12.27
C ALA A 356 36.70 -8.89 -10.84
N PRO A 357 36.56 -10.15 -10.45
CA PRO A 357 37.01 -10.62 -9.14
C PRO A 357 38.54 -10.66 -9.03
N GLY A 358 39.06 -10.58 -7.82
CA GLY A 358 40.41 -10.99 -7.53
C GLY A 358 40.50 -12.52 -7.50
N TYR A 359 41.70 -13.05 -7.74
CA TYR A 359 41.98 -14.49 -7.64
C TYR A 359 42.61 -14.91 -6.31
N ASN A 360 42.54 -14.03 -5.29
CA ASN A 360 42.94 -14.34 -3.92
C ASN A 360 41.75 -14.82 -3.10
N GLY A 361 41.97 -15.69 -2.13
CA GLY A 361 40.96 -16.18 -1.25
C GLY A 361 40.33 -17.51 -1.73
N TYR A 362 39.00 -17.66 -1.58
CA TYR A 362 38.30 -18.90 -1.97
C TYR A 362 38.01 -18.90 -3.47
N ASP A 363 39.02 -19.27 -4.24
CA ASP A 363 39.00 -19.35 -5.71
C ASP A 363 39.77 -20.59 -6.18
N SER A 364 39.42 -21.10 -7.35
CA SER A 364 40.07 -22.30 -7.92
C SER A 364 41.54 -22.06 -8.32
N PHE A 365 41.96 -20.80 -8.44
CA PHE A 365 43.30 -20.42 -8.82
C PHE A 365 44.38 -21.14 -8.01
N PHE A 366 44.24 -21.28 -6.68
CA PHE A 366 45.19 -21.98 -5.82
C PHE A 366 45.31 -23.47 -6.08
N THR A 367 44.39 -24.07 -6.84
CA THR A 367 44.39 -25.48 -7.22
C THR A 367 45.17 -25.74 -8.51
N PHE A 368 45.60 -24.71 -9.21
CA PHE A 368 46.39 -24.81 -10.44
C PHE A 368 47.85 -25.13 -10.12
N THR A 369 48.55 -25.75 -11.09
CA THR A 369 50.00 -25.91 -10.95
C THR A 369 50.69 -24.53 -10.98
N PRO A 370 51.93 -24.42 -10.42
CA PRO A 370 52.67 -23.14 -10.40
C PRO A 370 52.82 -22.49 -11.78
N GLU A 371 53.06 -23.30 -12.80
CA GLU A 371 53.22 -22.85 -14.20
C GLU A 371 51.92 -22.25 -14.73
N VAL A 372 50.78 -22.95 -14.47
CA VAL A 372 49.44 -22.49 -14.88
C VAL A 372 49.04 -21.21 -14.11
N GLN A 373 49.40 -21.11 -12.82
CA GLN A 373 49.16 -19.90 -12.04
C GLN A 373 49.89 -18.69 -12.61
N GLN A 374 51.13 -18.85 -13.04
CA GLN A 374 51.91 -17.77 -13.65
C GLN A 374 51.30 -17.30 -14.98
N GLU A 375 50.94 -18.24 -15.84
CA GLU A 375 50.32 -17.90 -17.12
C GLU A 375 48.95 -17.25 -16.92
N PHE A 376 48.12 -17.78 -15.99
CA PHE A 376 46.83 -17.17 -15.62
C PHE A 376 47.02 -15.72 -15.14
N LYS A 377 47.95 -15.48 -14.22
CA LYS A 377 48.25 -14.11 -13.71
C LYS A 377 48.57 -13.17 -14.86
N LYS A 378 49.49 -13.58 -15.75
CA LYS A 378 49.91 -12.76 -16.86
C LYS A 378 48.76 -12.36 -17.78
N GLN A 379 47.89 -13.31 -18.13
CA GLN A 379 46.72 -13.06 -18.99
C GLN A 379 45.67 -12.26 -18.28
N TYR A 380 45.34 -12.62 -17.04
CA TYR A 380 44.26 -12.01 -16.27
C TYR A 380 44.60 -10.57 -15.86
N ASP A 381 45.84 -10.29 -15.42
CA ASP A 381 46.27 -8.95 -15.06
C ASP A 381 46.34 -8.01 -16.29
N ALA A 382 46.64 -8.55 -17.46
CA ALA A 382 46.58 -7.79 -18.71
C ALA A 382 45.17 -7.42 -19.12
N GLN A 383 44.18 -8.32 -18.87
CA GLN A 383 42.77 -8.09 -19.20
C GLN A 383 42.07 -7.25 -18.13
N TYR A 384 42.36 -7.49 -16.87
CA TYR A 384 41.76 -6.85 -15.71
C TYR A 384 42.86 -6.34 -14.76
N PRO A 385 43.35 -5.11 -14.93
CA PRO A 385 44.36 -4.54 -14.05
C PRO A 385 43.93 -4.57 -12.56
N PRO A 386 44.86 -4.63 -11.59
CA PRO A 386 44.57 -4.76 -10.16
C PRO A 386 43.53 -3.75 -9.64
N GLU A 387 43.59 -2.51 -10.09
CA GLU A 387 42.67 -1.43 -9.73
C GLU A 387 41.23 -1.68 -10.17
N SER A 388 41.02 -2.41 -11.27
CA SER A 388 39.69 -2.76 -11.78
C SER A 388 38.99 -3.86 -10.96
N ARG A 389 39.74 -4.52 -10.08
CA ARG A 389 39.30 -5.62 -9.22
C ARG A 389 39.03 -5.19 -7.77
N VAL A 390 39.22 -3.91 -7.47
CA VAL A 390 38.96 -3.33 -6.14
C VAL A 390 37.55 -2.70 -6.12
N ALA A 391 36.74 -3.11 -5.14
CA ALA A 391 35.44 -2.48 -4.93
C ALA A 391 35.63 -1.04 -4.42
N GLU A 392 34.88 -0.10 -4.97
CA GLU A 392 34.84 1.25 -4.39
C GLU A 392 34.21 1.20 -2.97
N PRO A 393 34.71 2.05 -2.04
CA PRO A 393 34.07 2.18 -0.73
C PRO A 393 32.58 2.54 -0.86
N ALA A 394 31.76 1.93 -0.03
CA ALA A 394 30.32 2.26 0.01
C ALA A 394 30.13 3.75 0.39
N LYS A 395 29.24 4.44 -0.35
CA LYS A 395 28.88 5.83 -0.09
C LYS A 395 27.46 5.89 0.46
N GLU A 396 27.30 6.46 1.65
CA GLU A 396 26.00 6.67 2.28
C GLU A 396 25.49 8.11 2.08
N ILE A 397 24.21 8.23 1.78
CA ILE A 397 23.44 9.48 1.74
C ILE A 397 22.24 9.29 2.66
N LYS A 398 22.11 10.16 3.65
CA LYS A 398 21.01 10.11 4.64
C LYS A 398 20.01 11.22 4.36
N PHE A 399 18.73 10.88 4.43
CA PHE A 399 17.64 11.81 4.37
C PHE A 399 16.74 11.60 5.60
N THR A 400 16.31 12.68 6.22
CA THR A 400 15.34 12.68 7.32
C THR A 400 14.19 13.57 6.92
N SER A 401 12.97 13.08 7.07
CA SER A 401 11.77 13.88 6.84
C SER A 401 11.77 15.16 7.70
N PRO A 402 11.25 16.27 7.19
CA PRO A 402 11.04 17.47 8.01
C PRO A 402 10.25 17.14 9.28
N LYS A 403 10.50 17.86 10.38
CA LYS A 403 9.81 17.62 11.67
C LYS A 403 8.30 17.84 11.62
N ASP A 404 7.84 18.65 10.68
CA ASP A 404 6.45 18.98 10.39
C ASP A 404 5.86 18.15 9.24
N ASP A 405 6.57 17.09 8.82
CA ASP A 405 6.10 16.17 7.78
C ASP A 405 4.94 15.33 8.30
N ASP A 406 3.73 15.79 8.06
CA ASP A 406 2.49 15.10 8.41
C ASP A 406 1.93 14.37 7.18
N ALA A 407 2.38 13.13 6.99
CA ALA A 407 1.93 12.28 5.90
C ALA A 407 0.40 12.10 5.88
N HIS A 408 -0.22 12.03 7.05
CA HIS A 408 -1.66 11.84 7.21
C HIS A 408 -2.44 13.06 6.70
N ALA A 409 -2.07 14.26 7.16
CA ALA A 409 -2.69 15.51 6.69
C ALA A 409 -2.44 15.75 5.20
N LYS A 410 -1.23 15.44 4.68
CA LYS A 410 -0.90 15.54 3.26
C LYS A 410 -1.75 14.60 2.40
N HIS A 411 -1.99 13.39 2.88
CA HIS A 411 -2.81 12.41 2.19
C HIS A 411 -4.26 12.87 2.07
N PHE A 412 -4.82 13.45 3.15
CA PHE A 412 -6.14 14.08 3.10
C PHE A 412 -6.16 15.35 2.24
N ALA A 413 -5.10 16.15 2.22
CA ALA A 413 -5.01 17.33 1.36
C ALA A 413 -5.09 16.96 -0.12
N ASP A 414 -4.44 15.85 -0.55
CA ASP A 414 -4.58 15.32 -1.91
C ASP A 414 -6.03 14.91 -2.21
N PHE A 415 -6.67 14.17 -1.29
CA PHE A 415 -8.07 13.80 -1.43
C PHE A 415 -8.98 15.01 -1.62
N PHE A 416 -8.92 16.00 -0.72
CA PHE A 416 -9.79 17.17 -0.77
C PHE A 416 -9.51 18.08 -1.97
N LYS A 417 -8.24 18.18 -2.40
CA LYS A 417 -7.90 18.83 -3.66
C LYS A 417 -8.64 18.21 -4.84
N ASN A 418 -8.58 16.89 -4.96
CA ASN A 418 -9.25 16.16 -6.03
C ASN A 418 -10.78 16.24 -5.92
N VAL A 419 -11.35 16.26 -4.71
CA VAL A 419 -12.79 16.53 -4.49
C VAL A 419 -13.19 17.89 -5.05
N ARG A 420 -12.42 18.95 -4.80
CA ARG A 420 -12.68 20.31 -5.31
C ARG A 420 -12.57 20.38 -6.83
N GLU A 421 -11.57 19.74 -7.38
CA GLU A 421 -11.32 19.74 -8.82
C GLU A 421 -12.29 18.84 -9.58
N GLY A 422 -13.06 17.99 -8.90
CA GLY A 422 -13.90 16.95 -9.49
C GLY A 422 -13.07 15.89 -10.23
N SER A 423 -11.86 15.63 -9.73
CA SER A 423 -10.91 14.70 -10.30
C SER A 423 -11.04 13.32 -9.66
N GLN A 424 -10.78 12.26 -10.43
CA GLN A 424 -10.64 10.90 -9.94
C GLN A 424 -9.16 10.49 -9.74
N GLY A 425 -8.19 11.35 -10.08
CA GLY A 425 -6.76 11.05 -10.07
C GLY A 425 -6.10 11.33 -8.72
N THR A 426 -6.49 10.64 -7.65
CA THR A 426 -5.85 10.73 -6.34
C THR A 426 -4.52 9.97 -6.29
N ILE A 427 -3.68 10.27 -5.29
CA ILE A 427 -2.39 9.59 -5.09
C ILE A 427 -2.54 8.08 -4.90
N GLU A 428 -3.66 7.64 -4.33
CA GLU A 428 -4.04 6.24 -4.18
C GLU A 428 -5.48 6.03 -4.61
N ASP A 429 -5.70 5.97 -5.92
CA ASP A 429 -7.01 5.65 -6.48
C ASP A 429 -7.39 4.17 -6.20
N PRO A 430 -8.66 3.77 -6.39
CA PRO A 430 -9.09 2.39 -6.12
C PRO A 430 -8.37 1.32 -6.95
N VAL A 431 -7.82 1.65 -8.11
CA VAL A 431 -7.06 0.68 -8.92
C VAL A 431 -5.70 0.42 -8.27
N PHE A 432 -5.00 1.48 -7.88
CA PHE A 432 -3.74 1.37 -7.14
C PHE A 432 -3.98 0.71 -5.77
N GLY A 433 -5.00 1.15 -5.02
CA GLY A 433 -5.36 0.58 -3.72
C GLY A 433 -5.66 -0.91 -3.79
N PHE A 434 -6.37 -1.38 -4.82
CA PHE A 434 -6.64 -2.81 -4.98
C PHE A 434 -5.40 -3.58 -5.47
N ARG A 435 -4.54 -3.00 -6.30
CA ARG A 435 -3.25 -3.60 -6.67
C ARG A 435 -2.34 -3.84 -5.46
N ALA A 436 -2.43 -2.98 -4.44
CA ALA A 436 -1.73 -3.19 -3.18
C ALA A 436 -2.46 -4.19 -2.26
N ALA A 437 -3.79 -4.14 -2.18
CA ALA A 437 -4.59 -5.00 -1.31
C ALA A 437 -4.61 -6.46 -1.80
N ALA A 438 -4.76 -6.71 -3.10
CA ALA A 438 -4.91 -8.06 -3.62
C ALA A 438 -3.75 -9.01 -3.26
N PRO A 439 -2.47 -8.65 -3.39
CA PRO A 439 -1.37 -9.52 -2.99
C PRO A 439 -1.36 -9.86 -1.51
N VAL A 440 -1.72 -8.92 -0.62
CA VAL A 440 -1.74 -9.19 0.82
C VAL A 440 -2.94 -10.06 1.22
N LEU A 441 -4.08 -9.92 0.55
CA LEU A 441 -5.22 -10.83 0.71
C LEU A 441 -4.87 -12.22 0.18
N ALA A 442 -4.11 -12.32 -0.91
CA ALA A 442 -3.57 -13.59 -1.42
C ALA A 442 -2.57 -14.23 -0.45
N CYS A 443 -1.85 -13.44 0.38
CA CYS A 443 -1.04 -14.00 1.47
C CYS A 443 -1.90 -14.76 2.49
N ASN A 444 -3.06 -14.22 2.87
CA ASN A 444 -3.99 -14.92 3.74
C ASN A 444 -4.50 -16.21 3.10
N GLU A 445 -4.90 -16.16 1.83
CA GLU A 445 -5.33 -17.36 1.11
C GLU A 445 -4.21 -18.40 1.07
N SER A 446 -2.98 -17.99 0.75
CA SER A 446 -1.81 -18.88 0.74
C SER A 446 -1.56 -19.53 2.10
N TYR A 447 -1.66 -18.74 3.18
CA TYR A 447 -1.45 -19.24 4.55
C TYR A 447 -2.54 -20.20 4.99
N PHE A 448 -3.83 -19.83 4.86
CA PHE A 448 -4.94 -20.64 5.34
C PHE A 448 -5.16 -21.90 4.52
N GLU A 449 -4.91 -21.85 3.21
CA GLU A 449 -5.06 -22.98 2.31
C GLU A 449 -3.76 -23.75 2.03
N GLN A 450 -2.63 -23.30 2.61
CA GLN A 450 -1.29 -23.91 2.48
C GLN A 450 -0.87 -24.15 1.02
N LYS A 451 -1.11 -23.18 0.15
CA LYS A 451 -0.83 -23.25 -1.29
C LYS A 451 -0.13 -22.00 -1.81
N VAL A 452 0.52 -22.14 -2.97
CA VAL A 452 0.98 -21.00 -3.75
C VAL A 452 -0.21 -20.37 -4.47
N VAL A 453 -0.35 -19.06 -4.39
CA VAL A 453 -1.34 -18.30 -5.15
C VAL A 453 -0.70 -17.71 -6.39
N HIS A 454 -1.27 -17.99 -7.56
CA HIS A 454 -0.89 -17.39 -8.83
C HIS A 454 -1.82 -16.22 -9.14
N TRP A 455 -1.23 -15.07 -9.46
CA TRP A 455 -1.94 -13.81 -9.64
C TRP A 455 -1.59 -13.13 -10.97
N ASP A 456 -2.53 -12.46 -11.57
CA ASP A 456 -2.28 -11.56 -12.69
C ASP A 456 -2.40 -10.10 -12.21
N PRO A 457 -1.27 -9.38 -12.05
CA PRO A 457 -1.31 -8.01 -11.57
C PRO A 457 -1.90 -7.02 -12.59
N VAL A 458 -1.95 -7.40 -13.89
CA VAL A 458 -2.52 -6.54 -14.94
C VAL A 458 -4.04 -6.59 -14.92
N THR A 459 -4.60 -7.81 -14.94
CA THR A 459 -6.06 -8.02 -14.91
C THR A 459 -6.62 -8.00 -13.49
N MET A 460 -5.75 -8.09 -12.47
CA MET A 460 -6.12 -8.18 -11.06
C MET A 460 -7.03 -9.39 -10.76
N THR A 461 -6.61 -10.57 -11.26
CA THR A 461 -7.35 -11.82 -11.12
C THR A 461 -6.42 -12.99 -10.76
N LYS A 462 -6.97 -14.02 -10.13
CA LYS A 462 -6.25 -15.28 -9.90
C LYS A 462 -6.00 -15.99 -11.21
N LYS A 463 -4.81 -16.58 -11.33
CA LYS A 463 -4.47 -17.51 -12.43
C LYS A 463 -4.51 -18.95 -11.94
N ALA A 464 -4.85 -19.86 -12.85
CA ALA A 464 -4.66 -21.28 -12.59
C ALA A 464 -3.16 -21.57 -12.37
N PRO A 465 -2.81 -22.55 -11.51
CA PRO A 465 -1.42 -23.00 -11.38
C PRO A 465 -0.86 -23.37 -12.75
N VAL A 466 0.34 -22.91 -13.06
CA VAL A 466 1.06 -23.39 -14.24
C VAL A 466 1.47 -24.85 -13.95
N VAL A 467 0.71 -25.79 -14.47
CA VAL A 467 1.12 -27.20 -14.44
C VAL A 467 2.34 -27.29 -15.34
N ALA A 468 3.53 -27.47 -14.75
CA ALA A 468 4.71 -27.77 -15.54
C ALA A 468 4.38 -29.00 -16.39
N ALA A 469 4.44 -28.87 -17.71
CA ALA A 469 4.28 -30.00 -18.59
C ALA A 469 5.36 -31.01 -18.19
N THR A 470 4.95 -32.08 -17.49
CA THR A 470 5.83 -33.20 -17.15
C THR A 470 6.13 -33.97 -18.43
N GLY A 471 6.98 -33.41 -19.27
CA GLY A 471 7.55 -34.05 -20.45
C GLY A 471 8.63 -35.07 -20.08
N ALA A 472 8.31 -35.99 -19.19
CA ALA A 472 9.11 -37.19 -19.03
C ALA A 472 8.74 -38.17 -20.18
N LYS A 473 9.36 -38.00 -21.35
CA LYS A 473 9.44 -39.09 -22.31
C LYS A 473 10.11 -40.29 -21.61
N LYS A 474 9.33 -41.30 -21.27
CA LYS A 474 9.88 -42.62 -20.90
C LYS A 474 10.76 -43.11 -22.05
N VAL A 475 12.07 -42.96 -21.90
CA VAL A 475 13.01 -43.69 -22.75
C VAL A 475 12.93 -45.16 -22.32
N VAL A 476 12.13 -45.94 -23.02
CA VAL A 476 12.17 -47.38 -22.93
C VAL A 476 13.45 -47.83 -23.64
N LYS A 477 14.51 -48.12 -22.89
CA LYS A 477 15.63 -48.90 -23.39
C LYS A 477 15.13 -50.33 -23.61
N LYS A 478 15.01 -50.71 -24.89
CA LYS A 478 14.99 -52.16 -25.25
C LYS A 478 16.40 -52.70 -25.02
N VAL A 479 16.48 -53.73 -24.19
CA VAL A 479 17.66 -54.59 -24.03
C VAL A 479 17.69 -55.56 -25.21
#